data_bad49e05188f42352df15ae2da60d7a0
#
_entry.id   bad49e05188f42352df15ae2da60d7a0
#
_cell.length_a   1.000
_cell.length_b   1.000
_cell.length_c   1.000
_cell.angle_alpha   90.00
_cell.angle_beta   90.00
_cell.angle_gamma   90.00
#
_symmetry.space_group_name_H-M   'P 1'
#
loop_
_entity.id
_entity.type
_entity.pdbx_description
1 polymer ?
#
loop_
_entity_poly.entity_id
_entity_poly.type
_entity_poly.pdbx_seq_one_letter_code
_entity_poly.pdbx_strand_id
1 'polypeptide(L)'
;MSRLASHYTKSKTAFLTIDLQTAFSERISNFANCVFVSNRMAHFHQSLPQHTTFIATEQYPKGLGHSVKELIIPQDGHLVEKSSFSCIVPDVKKHLTDVDNVTVVGIEGHVCVLQTISDLLEMQKRVFVLVDGVGSQKATDLKVALDLMRTWGPNCILTTSESFLLQMIKDASDPEFKKVSKLLRDSHPINL
;
A
#
# COMPACT_ATOMS: atom_id res chain seq x y z
N MET A 1 -6.54 13.51 17.59
CA MET A 1 -5.55 13.20 16.52
C MET A 1 -6.10 13.63 15.16
N SER A 2 -5.27 14.13 14.26
CA SER A 2 -5.70 14.47 12.88
C SER A 2 -6.21 13.20 12.19
N ARG A 3 -7.34 13.29 11.46
CA ARG A 3 -7.87 12.20 10.64
C ARG A 3 -7.11 12.06 9.30
N LEU A 4 -6.31 13.05 8.94
CA LEU A 4 -5.51 13.08 7.71
C LEU A 4 -4.09 12.59 7.98
N ALA A 5 -3.38 12.14 6.93
CA ALA A 5 -1.96 11.83 6.99
C ALA A 5 -1.18 13.02 7.56
N SER A 6 -0.17 12.75 8.35
CA SER A 6 0.75 13.77 8.81
C SER A 6 1.65 14.21 7.65
N HIS A 7 2.16 15.43 7.69
CA HIS A 7 3.22 15.86 6.79
C HIS A 7 4.40 14.88 6.86
N TYR A 8 5.02 14.55 5.73
CA TYR A 8 6.08 13.52 5.64
C TYR A 8 7.25 13.75 6.61
N THR A 9 7.52 15.01 6.97
CA THR A 9 8.59 15.36 7.93
C THR A 9 8.22 15.07 9.40
N LYS A 10 6.96 14.77 9.70
CA LYS A 10 6.46 14.65 11.08
C LYS A 10 6.20 13.21 11.52
N SER A 11 6.18 12.26 10.59
CA SER A 11 5.95 10.86 10.91
C SER A 11 6.55 9.96 9.84
N LYS A 12 7.16 8.85 10.25
CA LYS A 12 7.61 7.83 9.33
C LYS A 12 6.45 7.04 8.77
N THR A 13 6.51 6.71 7.50
CA THR A 13 5.47 5.98 6.77
C THR A 13 6.05 4.77 6.07
N ALA A 14 5.43 3.60 6.24
CA ALA A 14 5.72 2.42 5.43
C ALA A 14 4.72 2.31 4.28
N PHE A 15 5.23 1.99 3.09
CA PHE A 15 4.45 1.58 1.92
C PHE A 15 4.49 0.07 1.83
N LEU A 16 3.37 -0.58 2.12
CA LEU A 16 3.24 -2.03 2.13
C LEU A 16 2.48 -2.47 0.88
N THR A 17 3.19 -3.16 -0.02
CA THR A 17 2.66 -3.77 -1.23
C THR A 17 2.46 -5.27 -1.01
N ILE A 18 1.23 -5.75 -1.20
CA ILE A 18 0.82 -7.11 -0.83
C ILE A 18 0.62 -7.96 -2.08
N ASP A 19 1.46 -8.99 -2.25
CA ASP A 19 1.28 -10.19 -3.06
C ASP A 19 0.93 -9.94 -4.55
N LEU A 20 1.53 -8.92 -5.18
CA LEU A 20 1.32 -8.61 -6.60
C LEU A 20 2.06 -9.61 -7.51
N GLN A 21 1.63 -10.88 -7.46
CA GLN A 21 2.28 -12.03 -8.08
C GLN A 21 1.62 -12.46 -9.39
N THR A 22 2.39 -13.16 -10.21
CA THR A 22 2.03 -13.57 -11.58
C THR A 22 0.76 -14.43 -11.65
N ALA A 23 0.50 -15.29 -10.66
CA ALA A 23 -0.70 -16.15 -10.64
C ALA A 23 -2.03 -15.36 -10.61
N PHE A 24 -1.99 -14.10 -10.21
CA PHE A 24 -3.18 -13.25 -10.05
C PHE A 24 -3.39 -12.25 -11.17
N SER A 25 -2.37 -12.02 -12.01
CA SER A 25 -2.36 -10.92 -12.98
C SER A 25 -3.54 -10.92 -13.97
N GLU A 26 -3.98 -12.13 -14.38
CA GLU A 26 -5.12 -12.28 -15.29
C GLU A 26 -6.46 -12.54 -14.58
N ARG A 27 -6.43 -12.77 -13.26
CA ARG A 27 -7.62 -13.14 -12.48
C ARG A 27 -8.29 -11.95 -11.80
N ILE A 28 -7.53 -10.88 -11.58
CA ILE A 28 -8.01 -9.68 -10.90
C ILE A 28 -8.11 -8.56 -11.92
N SER A 29 -9.32 -8.10 -12.19
CA SER A 29 -9.62 -7.14 -13.27
C SER A 29 -8.89 -5.80 -13.13
N ASN A 30 -8.66 -5.33 -11.90
CA ASN A 30 -7.92 -4.09 -11.62
C ASN A 30 -6.48 -4.33 -11.18
N PHE A 31 -5.88 -5.50 -11.48
CA PHE A 31 -4.51 -5.84 -11.09
C PHE A 31 -3.49 -4.81 -11.59
N ALA A 32 -3.63 -4.33 -12.82
CA ALA A 32 -2.77 -3.29 -13.38
C ALA A 32 -2.81 -1.99 -12.57
N ASN A 33 -3.97 -1.61 -12.01
CA ASN A 33 -4.08 -0.46 -11.11
C ASN A 33 -3.34 -0.71 -9.79
N CYS A 34 -3.41 -1.93 -9.24
CA CYS A 34 -2.68 -2.27 -8.02
C CYS A 34 -1.16 -2.13 -8.24
N VAL A 35 -0.63 -2.62 -9.35
CA VAL A 35 0.78 -2.44 -9.73
C VAL A 35 1.12 -0.96 -9.93
N PHE A 36 0.27 -0.22 -10.64
CA PHE A 36 0.47 1.20 -10.91
C PHE A 36 0.54 2.03 -9.61
N VAL A 37 -0.38 1.81 -8.67
CA VAL A 37 -0.40 2.51 -7.38
C VAL A 37 0.80 2.12 -6.54
N SER A 38 1.18 0.84 -6.51
CA SER A 38 2.40 0.40 -5.83
C SER A 38 3.64 1.09 -6.39
N ASN A 39 3.79 1.15 -7.71
CA ASN A 39 4.91 1.82 -8.37
C ASN A 39 4.93 3.33 -8.10
N ARG A 40 3.76 3.97 -8.02
CA ARG A 40 3.64 5.36 -7.59
C ARG A 40 4.19 5.56 -6.17
N MET A 41 3.89 4.65 -5.23
CA MET A 41 4.44 4.69 -3.87
C MET A 41 5.95 4.41 -3.85
N ALA A 42 6.44 3.49 -4.69
CA ALA A 42 7.86 3.20 -4.85
C ALA A 42 8.65 4.44 -5.32
N HIS A 43 8.14 5.15 -6.31
CA HIS A 43 8.76 6.41 -6.79
C HIS A 43 8.71 7.52 -5.74
N PHE A 44 7.62 7.63 -4.97
CA PHE A 44 7.56 8.58 -3.87
C PHE A 44 8.57 8.23 -2.78
N HIS A 45 8.72 6.96 -2.43
CA HIS A 45 9.74 6.49 -1.50
C HIS A 45 11.15 6.85 -1.96
N GLN A 46 11.48 6.63 -3.24
CA GLN A 46 12.79 7.01 -3.81
C GLN A 46 13.09 8.52 -3.72
N SER A 47 12.05 9.33 -3.65
CA SER A 47 12.20 10.78 -3.45
C SER A 47 12.47 11.17 -1.98
N LEU A 48 12.01 10.37 -1.03
CA LEU A 48 12.05 10.65 0.41
C LEU A 48 12.45 9.41 1.24
N PRO A 49 13.56 8.73 0.94
CA PRO A 49 13.92 7.47 1.58
C PRO A 49 14.17 7.58 3.08
N GLN A 50 14.58 8.76 3.57
CA GLN A 50 14.81 9.01 4.99
C GLN A 50 13.51 9.10 5.83
N HIS A 51 12.35 9.29 5.19
CA HIS A 51 11.04 9.46 5.85
C HIS A 51 10.09 8.30 5.58
N THR A 52 10.47 7.39 4.70
CA THR A 52 9.60 6.30 4.25
C THR A 52 10.35 4.97 4.24
N THR A 53 9.60 3.88 4.24
CA THR A 53 10.10 2.50 4.07
C THR A 53 9.21 1.82 3.04
N PHE A 54 9.79 1.06 2.12
CA PHE A 54 9.04 0.28 1.14
C PHE A 54 9.18 -1.22 1.44
N ILE A 55 8.05 -1.90 1.54
CA ILE A 55 7.97 -3.34 1.83
C ILE A 55 7.03 -3.98 0.82
N ALA A 56 7.48 -5.02 0.14
CA ALA A 56 6.65 -5.87 -0.70
C ALA A 56 6.63 -7.30 -0.14
N THR A 57 5.52 -8.01 -0.34
CA THR A 57 5.40 -9.40 0.08
C THR A 57 5.07 -10.33 -1.08
N GLU A 58 5.47 -11.60 -0.95
CA GLU A 58 5.10 -12.70 -1.84
C GLU A 58 4.49 -13.84 -1.02
N GLN A 59 3.24 -14.18 -1.33
CA GLN A 59 2.55 -15.33 -0.75
C GLN A 59 3.01 -16.61 -1.42
N TYR A 60 3.67 -17.51 -0.68
CA TYR A 60 4.05 -18.84 -1.14
C TYR A 60 4.52 -18.87 -2.62
N PRO A 61 5.64 -18.22 -2.96
CA PRO A 61 6.04 -17.99 -4.36
C PRO A 61 6.27 -19.27 -5.15
N LYS A 62 6.62 -20.39 -4.50
CA LYS A 62 6.72 -21.72 -5.14
C LYS A 62 5.42 -22.16 -5.79
N GLY A 63 4.26 -21.76 -5.27
CA GLY A 63 2.95 -22.10 -5.81
C GLY A 63 2.28 -21.00 -6.61
N LEU A 64 2.51 -19.73 -6.25
CA LEU A 64 1.83 -18.58 -6.84
C LEU A 64 2.72 -17.75 -7.79
N GLY A 65 3.97 -18.17 -7.97
CA GLY A 65 4.96 -17.41 -8.75
C GLY A 65 5.48 -16.19 -7.99
N HIS A 66 6.45 -15.52 -8.57
CA HIS A 66 7.04 -14.29 -8.03
C HIS A 66 6.21 -13.06 -8.42
N SER A 67 6.54 -11.96 -7.80
CA SER A 67 6.01 -10.62 -8.15
C SER A 67 6.12 -10.39 -9.67
N VAL A 68 5.15 -9.71 -10.25
CA VAL A 68 5.18 -9.39 -11.67
C VAL A 68 6.37 -8.49 -12.00
N LYS A 69 6.93 -8.65 -13.21
CA LYS A 69 8.14 -7.91 -13.65
C LYS A 69 7.93 -6.39 -13.73
N GLU A 70 6.68 -5.96 -13.86
CA GLU A 70 6.28 -4.55 -13.89
C GLU A 70 6.31 -3.89 -12.51
N LEU A 71 6.37 -4.68 -11.43
CA LEU A 71 6.43 -4.15 -10.06
C LEU A 71 7.82 -3.60 -9.76
N ILE A 72 7.87 -2.36 -9.34
CA ILE A 72 9.10 -1.68 -8.92
C ILE A 72 9.32 -1.93 -7.43
N ILE A 73 10.43 -2.58 -7.09
CA ILE A 73 10.92 -2.66 -5.73
C ILE A 73 12.17 -1.77 -5.66
N PRO A 74 12.15 -0.69 -4.86
CA PRO A 74 13.32 0.18 -4.68
C PRO A 74 14.53 -0.60 -4.18
N GLN A 75 15.74 -0.12 -4.48
CA GLN A 75 16.98 -0.81 -4.10
C GLN A 75 17.11 -0.98 -2.58
N ASP A 76 16.60 -0.04 -1.80
CA ASP A 76 16.53 -0.08 -0.33
C ASP A 76 15.18 -0.61 0.20
N GLY A 77 14.31 -1.08 -0.71
CA GLY A 77 13.05 -1.75 -0.38
C GLY A 77 13.26 -3.20 0.08
N HIS A 78 12.26 -3.73 0.74
CA HIS A 78 12.30 -5.09 1.30
C HIS A 78 11.28 -5.98 0.60
N LEU A 79 11.72 -7.13 0.08
CA LEU A 79 10.86 -8.19 -0.42
C LEU A 79 10.84 -9.34 0.57
N VAL A 80 9.65 -9.73 1.05
CA VAL A 80 9.48 -10.74 2.11
C VAL A 80 8.52 -11.84 1.63
N GLU A 81 9.01 -13.08 1.61
CA GLU A 81 8.16 -14.26 1.38
C GLU A 81 7.38 -14.62 2.65
N LYS A 82 6.14 -15.05 2.49
CA LYS A 82 5.28 -15.48 3.60
C LYS A 82 4.37 -16.64 3.23
N SER A 83 3.90 -17.37 4.24
CA SER A 83 2.84 -18.40 4.11
C SER A 83 1.53 -17.97 4.77
N SER A 84 1.57 -17.12 5.81
CA SER A 84 0.36 -16.55 6.43
C SER A 84 -0.33 -15.58 5.48
N PHE A 85 -1.65 -15.43 5.63
CA PHE A 85 -2.38 -14.43 4.84
C PHE A 85 -1.99 -13.02 5.26
N SER A 86 -1.97 -12.73 6.56
CA SER A 86 -1.42 -11.47 7.04
C SER A 86 0.07 -11.33 6.68
N CYS A 87 0.45 -10.13 6.28
CA CYS A 87 1.84 -9.76 6.01
C CYS A 87 2.65 -9.48 7.27
N ILE A 88 2.02 -9.49 8.46
CA ILE A 88 2.68 -9.10 9.71
C ILE A 88 3.48 -10.26 10.29
N VAL A 89 4.39 -10.78 9.50
CA VAL A 89 5.39 -11.77 9.88
C VAL A 89 6.62 -11.09 10.54
N PRO A 90 7.48 -11.83 11.27
CA PRO A 90 8.65 -11.24 11.95
C PRO A 90 9.53 -10.37 11.04
N ASP A 91 9.74 -10.80 9.80
CA ASP A 91 10.57 -10.08 8.84
C ASP A 91 9.94 -8.76 8.34
N VAL A 92 8.64 -8.63 8.35
CA VAL A 92 7.94 -7.36 8.10
C VAL A 92 7.91 -6.50 9.36
N LYS A 93 7.60 -7.09 10.52
CA LYS A 93 7.50 -6.36 11.81
C LYS A 93 8.74 -5.53 12.15
N LYS A 94 9.93 -6.06 11.88
CA LYS A 94 11.22 -5.35 12.18
C LYS A 94 11.34 -4.01 11.44
N HIS A 95 10.71 -3.86 10.28
CA HIS A 95 10.71 -2.64 9.46
C HIS A 95 9.59 -1.66 9.86
N LEU A 96 8.69 -2.06 10.77
CA LEU A 96 7.57 -1.24 11.25
C LEU A 96 7.78 -0.64 12.64
N THR A 97 8.92 -0.88 13.29
CA THR A 97 9.17 -0.48 14.68
C THR A 97 9.01 1.03 14.88
N ASP A 98 9.65 1.84 14.03
CA ASP A 98 9.64 3.31 14.11
C ASP A 98 8.66 3.96 13.12
N VAL A 99 7.66 3.20 12.66
CA VAL A 99 6.69 3.65 11.66
C VAL A 99 5.37 3.98 12.35
N ASP A 100 4.82 5.15 12.08
CA ASP A 100 3.52 5.58 12.59
C ASP A 100 2.38 5.26 11.62
N ASN A 101 2.63 5.49 10.33
CA ASN A 101 1.64 5.32 9.27
C ASN A 101 2.04 4.16 8.36
N VAL A 102 1.06 3.34 7.98
CA VAL A 102 1.25 2.29 6.97
C VAL A 102 0.24 2.50 5.86
N THR A 103 0.70 2.65 4.62
CA THR A 103 -0.21 2.53 3.46
C THR A 103 -0.27 1.09 3.02
N VAL A 104 -1.42 0.66 2.56
CA VAL A 104 -1.64 -0.71 2.08
C VAL A 104 -2.17 -0.68 0.66
N VAL A 105 -1.49 -1.40 -0.21
CA VAL A 105 -1.84 -1.67 -1.62
C VAL A 105 -1.72 -3.16 -1.87
N GLY A 106 -2.45 -3.70 -2.83
CA GLY A 106 -2.27 -5.08 -3.31
C GLY A 106 -3.49 -5.98 -3.21
N ILE A 107 -3.27 -7.26 -3.04
CA ILE A 107 -4.27 -8.31 -3.20
C ILE A 107 -4.16 -9.42 -2.13
N GLU A 108 -5.21 -10.22 -1.89
CA GLU A 108 -6.58 -9.87 -2.24
C GLU A 108 -7.19 -9.05 -1.11
N GLY A 109 -7.99 -8.06 -1.49
CA GLY A 109 -8.58 -7.11 -0.57
C GLY A 109 -9.34 -7.74 0.60
N HIS A 110 -10.01 -8.87 0.36
CA HIS A 110 -10.81 -9.58 1.36
C HIS A 110 -10.04 -10.69 2.11
N VAL A 111 -8.76 -10.91 1.81
CA VAL A 111 -7.93 -11.94 2.45
C VAL A 111 -6.66 -11.32 3.04
N CYS A 112 -5.56 -11.29 2.26
CA CYS A 112 -4.26 -10.84 2.77
C CYS A 112 -4.30 -9.38 3.20
N VAL A 113 -4.92 -8.51 2.42
CA VAL A 113 -5.08 -7.09 2.74
C VAL A 113 -5.90 -6.91 4.02
N LEU A 114 -7.08 -7.54 4.09
CA LEU A 114 -7.99 -7.44 5.25
C LEU A 114 -7.28 -7.86 6.55
N GLN A 115 -6.67 -9.06 6.56
CA GLN A 115 -6.02 -9.59 7.75
C GLN A 115 -4.78 -8.76 8.15
N THR A 116 -4.03 -8.27 7.18
CA THR A 116 -2.88 -7.39 7.43
C THR A 116 -3.32 -6.08 8.10
N ILE A 117 -4.41 -5.47 7.63
CA ILE A 117 -4.94 -4.24 8.22
C ILE A 117 -5.38 -4.49 9.66
N SER A 118 -6.08 -5.61 9.94
CA SER A 118 -6.46 -5.98 11.30
C SER A 118 -5.26 -6.03 12.24
N ASP A 119 -4.20 -6.75 11.85
CA ASP A 119 -2.99 -6.88 12.66
C ASP A 119 -2.26 -5.54 12.84
N LEU A 120 -2.22 -4.70 11.80
CA LEU A 120 -1.62 -3.36 11.89
C LEU A 120 -2.38 -2.46 12.89
N LEU A 121 -3.71 -2.55 12.91
CA LEU A 121 -4.54 -1.80 13.87
C LEU A 121 -4.30 -2.31 15.31
N GLU A 122 -4.15 -3.61 15.53
CA GLU A 122 -3.77 -4.18 16.82
C GLU A 122 -2.38 -3.68 17.28
N MET A 123 -1.45 -3.47 16.33
CA MET A 123 -0.16 -2.82 16.58
C MET A 123 -0.27 -1.30 16.76
N GLN A 124 -1.48 -0.76 16.85
CA GLN A 124 -1.77 0.67 17.01
C GLN A 124 -1.22 1.56 15.88
N LYS A 125 -0.99 0.99 14.70
CA LYS A 125 -0.60 1.75 13.52
C LYS A 125 -1.80 2.50 12.95
N ARG A 126 -1.53 3.63 12.29
CA ARG A 126 -2.50 4.30 11.43
C ARG A 126 -2.38 3.73 10.03
N VAL A 127 -3.46 3.15 9.53
CA VAL A 127 -3.48 2.43 8.26
C VAL A 127 -4.24 3.22 7.21
N PHE A 128 -3.59 3.50 6.09
CA PHE A 128 -4.19 4.12 4.91
C PHE A 128 -4.36 3.07 3.82
N VAL A 129 -5.60 2.69 3.57
CA VAL A 129 -5.96 1.74 2.51
C VAL A 129 -6.11 2.53 1.21
N LEU A 130 -5.19 2.34 0.26
CA LEU A 130 -5.24 3.03 -1.03
C LEU A 130 -6.19 2.25 -1.95
N VAL A 131 -7.48 2.59 -1.90
CA VAL A 131 -8.54 1.80 -2.55
C VAL A 131 -8.41 1.70 -4.06
N ASP A 132 -7.75 2.66 -4.71
CA ASP A 132 -7.39 2.66 -6.13
C ASP A 132 -6.28 1.66 -6.47
N GLY A 133 -5.62 1.09 -5.46
CA GLY A 133 -4.56 0.08 -5.56
C GLY A 133 -4.88 -1.24 -4.85
N VAL A 134 -6.13 -1.49 -4.46
CA VAL A 134 -6.54 -2.76 -3.83
C VAL A 134 -7.47 -3.52 -4.77
N GLY A 135 -7.21 -4.82 -4.94
CA GLY A 135 -7.98 -5.69 -5.84
C GLY A 135 -8.39 -7.01 -5.20
N SER A 136 -9.39 -7.64 -5.79
CA SER A 136 -9.80 -9.04 -5.52
C SER A 136 -10.36 -9.66 -6.79
N GLN A 137 -10.32 -11.00 -6.88
CA GLN A 137 -10.87 -11.73 -8.03
C GLN A 137 -12.37 -11.47 -8.21
N LYS A 138 -13.11 -11.29 -7.10
CA LYS A 138 -14.54 -10.99 -7.13
C LYS A 138 -14.79 -9.59 -6.60
N ALA A 139 -15.47 -8.76 -7.39
CA ALA A 139 -15.83 -7.40 -7.01
C ALA A 139 -16.69 -7.35 -5.74
N THR A 140 -17.57 -8.35 -5.55
CA THR A 140 -18.40 -8.45 -4.35
C THR A 140 -17.57 -8.64 -3.09
N ASP A 141 -16.55 -9.51 -3.14
CA ASP A 141 -15.69 -9.79 -1.98
C ASP A 141 -14.86 -8.53 -1.62
N LEU A 142 -14.34 -7.84 -2.64
CA LEU A 142 -13.65 -6.56 -2.44
C LEU A 142 -14.57 -5.51 -1.81
N LYS A 143 -15.78 -5.35 -2.36
CA LYS A 143 -16.74 -4.36 -1.84
C LYS A 143 -17.05 -4.62 -0.37
N VAL A 144 -17.39 -5.86 0.00
CA VAL A 144 -17.74 -6.22 1.38
C VAL A 144 -16.54 -5.99 2.31
N ALA A 145 -15.33 -6.33 1.88
CA ALA A 145 -14.12 -6.09 2.66
C ALA A 145 -13.87 -4.58 2.91
N LEU A 146 -13.99 -3.74 1.88
CA LEU A 146 -13.84 -2.29 2.02
C LEU A 146 -14.94 -1.69 2.92
N ASP A 147 -16.17 -2.17 2.81
CA ASP A 147 -17.27 -1.71 3.67
C ASP A 147 -17.02 -2.11 5.15
N LEU A 148 -16.49 -3.31 5.40
CA LEU A 148 -16.08 -3.74 6.73
C LEU A 148 -14.94 -2.87 7.28
N MET A 149 -13.88 -2.64 6.50
CA MET A 149 -12.74 -1.79 6.91
C MET A 149 -13.19 -0.37 7.31
N ARG A 150 -14.22 0.20 6.67
CA ARG A 150 -14.79 1.51 7.03
C ARG A 150 -15.32 1.57 8.46
N THR A 151 -15.67 0.43 9.04
CA THR A 151 -16.20 0.34 10.42
C THR A 151 -15.11 0.22 11.49
N TRP A 152 -13.85 0.03 11.13
CA TRP A 152 -12.74 -0.28 12.04
C TRP A 152 -12.14 0.91 12.79
N GLY A 153 -12.85 2.03 12.76
CA GLY A 153 -12.50 3.19 13.56
C GLY A 153 -11.51 4.16 12.91
N PRO A 154 -11.05 5.16 13.66
CA PRO A 154 -10.39 6.35 13.10
C PRO A 154 -8.96 6.07 12.59
N ASN A 155 -8.37 4.94 12.94
CA ASN A 155 -7.03 4.56 12.48
C ASN A 155 -7.04 3.71 11.20
N CYS A 156 -8.21 3.27 10.71
CA CYS A 156 -8.38 2.63 9.41
C CYS A 156 -8.97 3.66 8.44
N ILE A 157 -8.16 4.17 7.54
CA ILE A 157 -8.52 5.29 6.66
C ILE A 157 -8.51 4.81 5.21
N LEU A 158 -9.68 4.72 4.60
CA LEU A 158 -9.81 4.43 3.17
C LEU A 158 -9.64 5.74 2.39
N THR A 159 -8.69 5.75 1.46
CA THR A 159 -8.36 6.92 0.64
C THR A 159 -7.84 6.48 -0.72
N THR A 160 -7.51 7.42 -1.60
CA THR A 160 -6.81 7.13 -2.86
C THR A 160 -5.32 7.47 -2.75
N SER A 161 -4.52 6.92 -3.65
CA SER A 161 -3.08 7.21 -3.70
C SER A 161 -2.78 8.70 -3.91
N GLU A 162 -3.55 9.38 -4.76
CA GLU A 162 -3.42 10.83 -4.99
C GLU A 162 -3.77 11.63 -3.74
N SER A 163 -4.94 11.38 -3.13
CA SER A 163 -5.35 12.04 -1.90
C SER A 163 -4.33 11.86 -0.78
N PHE A 164 -3.79 10.63 -0.63
CA PHE A 164 -2.78 10.34 0.38
C PHE A 164 -1.50 11.15 0.16
N LEU A 165 -0.94 11.16 -1.05
CA LEU A 165 0.29 11.87 -1.36
C LEU A 165 0.15 13.38 -1.17
N LEU A 166 -0.97 13.96 -1.59
CA LEU A 166 -1.23 15.39 -1.39
C LEU A 166 -1.43 15.74 0.10
N GLN A 167 -1.99 14.82 0.90
CA GLN A 167 -2.06 14.99 2.36
C GLN A 167 -0.68 14.93 3.02
N MET A 168 0.24 14.11 2.53
CA MET A 168 1.61 14.04 3.01
C MET A 168 2.38 15.35 2.74
N ILE A 169 2.22 15.92 1.56
CA ILE A 169 2.88 17.16 1.14
C ILE A 169 2.22 18.42 1.76
N LYS A 170 0.87 18.44 1.82
CA LYS A 170 0.00 19.48 2.40
C LYS A 170 0.03 20.86 1.73
N ASP A 171 1.13 21.31 1.14
CA ASP A 171 1.27 22.66 0.62
C ASP A 171 1.95 22.62 -0.76
N ALA A 172 1.39 23.38 -1.71
CA ALA A 172 1.97 23.48 -3.06
C ALA A 172 3.32 24.20 -3.09
N SER A 173 3.68 24.94 -2.04
CA SER A 173 5.00 25.54 -1.87
C SER A 173 6.06 24.60 -1.29
N ASP A 174 5.67 23.39 -0.88
CA ASP A 174 6.60 22.37 -0.38
C ASP A 174 7.63 22.01 -1.45
N PRO A 175 8.94 21.92 -1.10
CA PRO A 175 10.01 21.57 -2.06
C PRO A 175 9.75 20.26 -2.83
N GLU A 176 9.06 19.29 -2.20
CA GLU A 176 8.76 17.99 -2.81
C GLU A 176 7.48 18.00 -3.68
N PHE A 177 6.66 19.06 -3.59
CA PHE A 177 5.39 19.13 -4.34
C PHE A 177 5.57 18.94 -5.85
N LYS A 178 6.63 19.52 -6.44
CA LYS A 178 6.90 19.39 -7.88
C LYS A 178 7.14 17.94 -8.31
N LYS A 179 7.82 17.15 -7.47
CA LYS A 179 8.06 15.72 -7.72
C LYS A 179 6.74 14.94 -7.60
N VAL A 180 5.97 15.17 -6.54
CA VAL A 180 4.66 14.53 -6.34
C VAL A 180 3.69 14.87 -7.47
N SER A 181 3.59 16.16 -7.84
CA SER A 181 2.76 16.58 -8.98
C SER A 181 3.11 15.86 -10.28
N LYS A 182 4.40 15.54 -10.51
CA LYS A 182 4.82 14.75 -11.67
C LYS A 182 4.31 13.31 -11.59
N LEU A 183 4.37 12.66 -10.42
CA LEU A 183 3.86 11.30 -10.21
C LEU A 183 2.34 11.20 -10.38
N LEU A 184 1.61 12.31 -10.19
CA LEU A 184 0.15 12.36 -10.29
C LEU A 184 -0.37 12.67 -11.70
N ARG A 185 0.51 12.97 -12.68
CA ARG A 185 0.09 13.26 -14.06
C ARG A 185 -0.34 12.01 -14.83
N ASP A 186 0.20 10.85 -14.45
CA ASP A 186 -0.12 9.59 -15.10
C ASP A 186 -1.47 9.08 -14.61
N SER A 187 -2.34 8.71 -15.55
CA SER A 187 -3.65 8.14 -15.27
C SER A 187 -3.54 6.66 -14.93
N HIS A 188 -4.47 6.16 -14.15
CA HIS A 188 -4.60 4.73 -13.90
C HIS A 188 -4.80 3.97 -15.22
N PRO A 189 -4.21 2.77 -15.37
CA PRO A 189 -4.36 1.95 -16.58
C PRO A 189 -5.81 1.56 -16.87
N ILE A 190 -6.61 1.42 -15.82
CA ILE A 190 -8.04 1.05 -15.91
C ILE A 190 -8.84 2.10 -15.14
N ASN A 191 -9.86 2.67 -15.77
CA ASN A 191 -10.80 3.56 -15.08
C ASN A 191 -11.59 2.77 -14.03
N LEU A 192 -11.61 3.26 -12.81
CA LEU A 192 -12.31 2.67 -11.67
C LEU A 192 -13.74 3.18 -11.57
#